data_9ba76022b26aaec1b1411cf9cf8541d5
#
_entry.id   9ba76022b26aaec1b1411cf9cf8541d5
#
_cell.length_a   1.000
_cell.length_b   1.000
_cell.length_c   1.000
_cell.angle_alpha   90.00
_cell.angle_beta   90.00
_cell.angle_gamma   90.00
#
_symmetry.space_group_name_H-M   'P 1'
#
loop_
_entity.id
_entity.type
_entity.pdbx_description
1 polymer ?
#
loop_
_entity_poly.entity_id
_entity_poly.type
_entity_poly.pdbx_seq_one_letter_code
_entity_poly.pdbx_strand_id
1 'polypeptide(L)'
;LNDEEFQPERDVVAEERRWRTDNNPMGYLQFRVFNNTFVYHPYHWTPIGFMDDIKNWTIEDIKDFHSTYYQPQNAIVVVAGDIKKDDVFSYVEKHFKNIKNTKW
;
A
#
# COMPACT_ATOMS: atom_id res chain seq x y z
N LEU A 1 11.78 -7.16 -6.29
CA LEU A 1 11.73 -5.70 -6.53
C LEU A 1 13.07 -5.24 -7.10
N ASN A 2 13.04 -4.68 -8.27
CA ASN A 2 14.21 -4.09 -8.95
C ASN A 2 13.85 -2.69 -9.47
N ASP A 3 14.86 -1.90 -9.81
CA ASP A 3 14.66 -0.50 -10.22
C ASP A 3 14.02 -0.37 -11.61
N GLU A 4 14.27 -1.32 -12.51
CA GLU A 4 13.71 -1.32 -13.87
C GLU A 4 12.16 -1.49 -13.85
N GLU A 5 11.64 -2.29 -12.91
CA GLU A 5 10.20 -2.46 -12.71
C GLU A 5 9.62 -1.32 -11.87
N PHE A 6 10.39 -0.79 -10.92
CA PHE A 6 9.93 0.25 -10.02
C PHE A 6 9.68 1.59 -10.72
N GLN A 7 10.55 2.00 -11.64
CA GLN A 7 10.43 3.31 -12.29
C GLN A 7 9.12 3.46 -13.08
N PRO A 8 8.71 2.49 -13.94
CA PRO A 8 7.41 2.57 -14.61
C PRO A 8 6.23 2.56 -13.64
N GLU A 9 6.28 1.74 -12.58
CA GLU A 9 5.20 1.67 -11.59
C GLU A 9 5.02 2.99 -10.82
N ARG A 10 6.11 3.68 -10.50
CA ARG A 10 6.03 5.01 -9.90
C ARG A 10 5.29 6.00 -10.81
N ASP A 11 5.54 5.95 -12.11
CA ASP A 11 4.84 6.79 -13.08
C ASP A 11 3.35 6.43 -13.18
N VAL A 12 2.99 5.14 -13.09
CA VAL A 12 1.58 4.68 -13.00
C VAL A 12 0.91 5.27 -11.77
N VAL A 13 1.54 5.25 -10.60
CA VAL A 13 1.00 5.84 -9.37
C VAL A 13 0.82 7.36 -9.51
N ALA A 14 1.77 8.05 -10.16
CA ALA A 14 1.66 9.48 -10.45
C ALA A 14 0.47 9.80 -11.37
N GLU A 15 0.22 8.97 -12.40
CA GLU A 15 -0.95 9.10 -13.28
C GLU A 15 -2.25 8.80 -12.53
N GLU A 16 -2.28 7.78 -11.68
CA GLU A 16 -3.43 7.49 -10.82
C GLU A 16 -3.77 8.70 -9.93
N ARG A 17 -2.77 9.36 -9.34
CA ARG A 17 -2.93 10.57 -8.56
C ARG A 17 -3.58 11.69 -9.41
N ARG A 18 -3.05 11.94 -10.61
CA ARG A 18 -3.61 12.96 -11.52
C ARG A 18 -5.07 12.66 -11.85
N TRP A 19 -5.35 11.42 -12.23
CA TRP A 19 -6.69 11.02 -12.65
C TRP A 19 -7.72 11.04 -11.53
N ARG A 20 -7.39 10.47 -10.36
CA ARG A 20 -8.32 10.33 -9.26
C ARG A 20 -8.46 11.58 -8.39
N THR A 21 -7.42 12.38 -8.32
CA THR A 21 -7.35 13.51 -7.38
C THR A 21 -7.21 14.83 -8.10
N ASP A 22 -6.10 15.07 -8.80
CA ASP A 22 -5.75 16.41 -9.27
C ASP A 22 -6.68 16.92 -10.38
N ASN A 23 -7.12 16.04 -11.28
CA ASN A 23 -8.04 16.32 -12.37
C ASN A 23 -9.51 15.97 -12.05
N ASN A 24 -9.81 15.58 -10.83
CA ASN A 24 -11.15 15.22 -10.39
C ASN A 24 -11.61 16.18 -9.27
N PRO A 25 -12.61 17.05 -9.51
CA PRO A 25 -13.04 18.03 -8.50
C PRO A 25 -13.46 17.42 -7.16
N MET A 26 -14.16 16.28 -7.19
CA MET A 26 -14.58 15.59 -5.96
C MET A 26 -13.42 14.90 -5.27
N GLY A 27 -12.53 14.29 -6.03
CA GLY A 27 -11.31 13.70 -5.50
C GLY A 27 -10.39 14.75 -4.85
N TYR A 28 -10.24 15.90 -5.50
CA TYR A 28 -9.49 17.03 -4.95
C TYR A 28 -10.13 17.61 -3.69
N LEU A 29 -11.45 17.77 -3.69
CA LEU A 29 -12.19 18.21 -2.49
C LEU A 29 -11.95 17.26 -1.31
N GLN A 30 -12.14 15.96 -1.52
CA GLN A 30 -11.92 14.95 -0.47
C GLN A 30 -10.48 15.01 0.05
N PHE A 31 -9.52 15.08 -0.84
CA PHE A 31 -8.11 15.21 -0.49
C PHE A 31 -7.86 16.43 0.40
N ARG A 32 -8.41 17.60 0.04
CA ARG A 32 -8.28 18.84 0.82
C ARG A 32 -8.97 18.76 2.18
N VAL A 33 -10.13 18.08 2.26
CA VAL A 33 -10.83 17.87 3.53
C VAL A 33 -9.92 17.09 4.50
N PHE A 34 -9.35 15.98 4.07
CA PHE A 34 -8.44 15.18 4.90
C PHE A 34 -7.21 15.98 5.33
N ASN A 35 -6.53 16.66 4.41
CA ASN A 35 -5.34 17.44 4.72
C ASN A 35 -5.58 18.60 5.69
N ASN A 36 -6.77 19.20 5.67
CA ASN A 36 -7.08 20.31 6.56
C ASN A 36 -7.67 19.86 7.91
N THR A 37 -8.34 18.71 7.94
CA THR A 37 -8.96 18.18 9.15
C THR A 37 -7.92 17.50 10.05
N PHE A 38 -7.02 16.73 9.46
CA PHE A 38 -6.05 15.92 10.19
C PHE A 38 -4.65 16.55 10.15
N VAL A 39 -4.42 17.60 10.95
CA VAL A 39 -3.14 18.34 10.94
C VAL A 39 -1.98 17.48 11.46
N TYR A 40 -2.20 16.71 12.53
CA TYR A 40 -1.16 15.91 13.20
C TYR A 40 -1.36 14.39 13.04
N HIS A 41 -2.57 13.95 12.69
CA HIS A 41 -2.87 12.55 12.52
C HIS A 41 -2.40 12.05 11.14
N PRO A 42 -1.93 10.80 11.02
CA PRO A 42 -1.49 10.22 9.73
C PRO A 42 -2.55 10.25 8.61
N TYR A 43 -3.83 10.41 8.90
CA TYR A 43 -4.87 10.61 7.90
C TYR A 43 -4.75 11.93 7.12
N HIS A 44 -3.84 12.81 7.52
CA HIS A 44 -3.38 13.94 6.71
C HIS A 44 -2.91 13.47 5.33
N TRP A 45 -2.19 12.35 5.27
CA TRP A 45 -1.86 11.66 4.02
C TRP A 45 -3.02 10.75 3.63
N THR A 46 -3.60 11.00 2.47
CA THR A 46 -4.55 10.05 1.87
C THR A 46 -3.79 8.84 1.32
N PRO A 47 -4.45 7.71 1.01
CA PRO A 47 -3.76 6.51 0.51
C PRO A 47 -2.89 6.75 -0.72
N ILE A 48 -3.29 7.67 -1.62
CA ILE A 48 -2.47 8.02 -2.79
C ILE A 48 -1.26 8.91 -2.43
N GLY A 49 -1.31 9.62 -1.32
CA GLY A 49 -0.24 10.52 -0.88
C GLY A 49 -0.11 11.83 -1.69
N PHE A 50 1.02 12.50 -1.52
CA PHE A 50 1.34 13.74 -2.23
C PHE A 50 2.17 13.46 -3.49
N MET A 51 1.95 14.26 -4.54
CA MET A 51 2.67 14.09 -5.81
C MET A 51 4.18 14.22 -5.66
N ASP A 52 4.64 15.13 -4.79
CA ASP A 52 6.08 15.32 -4.58
C ASP A 52 6.72 14.11 -3.90
N ASP A 53 6.03 13.46 -2.97
CA ASP A 53 6.50 12.21 -2.36
C ASP A 53 6.56 11.10 -3.43
N ILE A 54 5.49 10.92 -4.23
CA ILE A 54 5.44 9.91 -5.31
C ILE A 54 6.62 10.05 -6.25
N LYS A 55 6.94 11.26 -6.68
CA LYS A 55 8.05 11.53 -7.60
C LYS A 55 9.43 11.28 -7.01
N ASN A 56 9.56 11.37 -5.70
CA ASN A 56 10.84 11.25 -5.00
C ASN A 56 11.06 9.87 -4.35
N TRP A 57 10.10 8.95 -4.41
CA TRP A 57 10.30 7.59 -3.91
C TRP A 57 11.47 6.91 -4.61
N THR A 58 12.27 6.24 -3.83
CA THR A 58 13.36 5.38 -4.31
C THR A 58 12.98 3.90 -4.15
N ILE A 59 13.67 3.03 -4.86
CA ILE A 59 13.50 1.58 -4.69
C ILE A 59 13.89 1.13 -3.27
N GLU A 60 14.83 1.82 -2.65
CA GLU A 60 15.26 1.56 -1.27
C GLU A 60 14.14 1.86 -0.28
N ASP A 61 13.42 2.98 -0.44
CA ASP A 61 12.26 3.32 0.40
C ASP A 61 11.20 2.21 0.36
N ILE A 62 10.90 1.70 -0.85
CA ILE A 62 9.92 0.62 -1.04
C ILE A 62 10.41 -0.68 -0.41
N LYS A 63 11.68 -1.04 -0.57
CA LYS A 63 12.27 -2.23 0.05
C LYS A 63 12.25 -2.14 1.58
N ASP A 64 12.60 -0.99 2.13
CA ASP A 64 12.59 -0.77 3.57
C ASP A 64 11.17 -0.81 4.15
N PHE A 65 10.22 -0.17 3.49
CA PHE A 65 8.81 -0.24 3.87
C PHE A 65 8.30 -1.68 3.83
N HIS A 66 8.53 -2.38 2.72
CA HIS A 66 8.12 -3.77 2.56
C HIS A 66 8.76 -4.66 3.63
N SER A 67 10.07 -4.59 3.83
CA SER A 67 10.77 -5.39 4.82
C SER A 67 10.36 -5.09 6.26
N THR A 68 9.85 -3.89 6.52
CA THR A 68 9.42 -3.48 7.86
C THR A 68 7.99 -3.90 8.15
N TYR A 69 7.07 -3.68 7.25
CA TYR A 69 5.63 -3.79 7.52
C TYR A 69 4.98 -5.05 6.96
N TYR A 70 5.52 -5.64 5.88
CA TYR A 70 5.00 -6.87 5.27
C TYR A 70 5.57 -8.10 5.98
N GLN A 71 5.09 -8.30 7.19
CA GLN A 71 5.49 -9.42 8.06
C GLN A 71 4.27 -10.29 8.38
N PRO A 72 4.41 -11.62 8.51
CA PRO A 72 3.30 -12.49 8.88
C PRO A 72 2.58 -12.05 10.16
N GLN A 73 3.31 -11.61 11.16
CA GLN A 73 2.74 -11.12 12.41
C GLN A 73 1.99 -9.79 12.29
N ASN A 74 2.17 -9.06 11.21
CA ASN A 74 1.49 -7.80 10.91
C ASN A 74 0.44 -7.96 9.79
N ALA A 75 0.04 -9.19 9.47
CA ALA A 75 -0.88 -9.49 8.40
C ALA A 75 -2.06 -10.33 8.90
N ILE A 76 -3.24 -10.04 8.36
CA ILE A 76 -4.45 -10.84 8.58
C ILE A 76 -4.94 -11.29 7.21
N VAL A 77 -5.12 -12.61 7.04
CA VAL A 77 -5.70 -13.18 5.83
C VAL A 77 -7.18 -13.44 6.07
N VAL A 78 -8.03 -12.84 5.27
CA VAL A 78 -9.48 -13.06 5.29
C VAL A 78 -9.91 -13.63 3.95
N VAL A 79 -10.58 -14.77 3.97
CA VAL A 79 -11.12 -15.41 2.76
C VAL A 79 -12.61 -15.60 2.94
N ALA A 80 -13.41 -15.10 1.99
CA ALA A 80 -14.86 -15.20 1.99
C ALA A 80 -15.36 -15.66 0.62
N GLY A 81 -16.37 -16.52 0.60
CA GLY A 81 -16.96 -17.06 -0.62
C GLY A 81 -17.52 -18.46 -0.42
N ASP A 82 -17.80 -19.15 -1.52
CA ASP A 82 -18.20 -20.58 -1.51
C ASP A 82 -16.96 -21.46 -1.35
N ILE A 83 -16.52 -21.63 -0.10
CA ILE A 83 -15.26 -22.28 0.27
C ILE A 83 -15.45 -23.26 1.43
N LYS A 84 -14.56 -24.23 1.51
CA LYS A 84 -14.44 -25.10 2.68
C LYS A 84 -13.33 -24.54 3.59
N LYS A 85 -13.67 -24.33 4.85
CA LYS A 85 -12.76 -23.77 5.87
C LYS A 85 -11.42 -24.52 5.93
N ASP A 86 -11.46 -25.85 5.97
CA ASP A 86 -10.26 -26.68 6.13
C ASP A 86 -9.32 -26.59 4.92
N ASP A 87 -9.89 -26.44 3.71
CA ASP A 87 -9.10 -26.24 2.50
C ASP A 87 -8.35 -24.89 2.57
N VAL A 88 -9.04 -23.83 3.03
CA VAL A 88 -8.43 -22.51 3.19
C VAL A 88 -7.28 -22.55 4.19
N PHE A 89 -7.47 -23.13 5.36
CA PHE A 89 -6.40 -23.24 6.36
C PHE A 89 -5.21 -24.05 5.81
N SER A 90 -5.47 -25.14 5.11
CA SER A 90 -4.43 -25.94 4.47
C SER A 90 -3.62 -25.14 3.46
N TYR A 91 -4.27 -24.34 2.61
CA TYR A 91 -3.60 -23.48 1.64
C TYR A 91 -2.80 -22.35 2.31
N VAL A 92 -3.37 -21.69 3.30
CA VAL A 92 -2.67 -20.64 4.05
C VAL A 92 -1.43 -21.23 4.73
N GLU A 93 -1.55 -22.35 5.42
CA GLU A 93 -0.41 -23.01 6.04
C GLU A 93 0.65 -23.39 5.01
N LYS A 94 0.26 -24.00 3.91
CA LYS A 94 1.18 -24.40 2.83
C LYS A 94 2.00 -23.24 2.28
N HIS A 95 1.39 -22.06 2.11
CA HIS A 95 2.03 -20.92 1.45
C HIS A 95 2.73 -19.97 2.42
N PHE A 96 2.27 -19.86 3.66
CA PHE A 96 2.74 -18.85 4.61
C PHE A 96 3.59 -19.37 5.77
N LYS A 97 3.50 -20.65 6.16
CA LYS A 97 4.19 -21.17 7.34
C LYS A 97 5.70 -21.03 7.33
N ASN A 98 6.32 -20.97 6.17
CA ASN A 98 7.76 -20.85 6.02
C ASN A 98 8.25 -19.40 5.93
N ILE A 99 7.35 -18.44 5.87
CA ILE A 99 7.69 -17.02 5.86
C ILE A 99 8.02 -16.61 7.30
N LYS A 100 9.25 -16.17 7.51
CA LYS A 100 9.71 -15.72 8.82
C LYS A 100 9.56 -14.23 8.98
N ASN A 101 9.24 -13.78 10.18
CA ASN A 101 9.37 -12.38 10.53
C ASN A 101 10.84 -11.97 10.51
N THR A 102 11.15 -10.85 9.90
CA THR A 102 12.52 -10.33 9.76
C THR A 102 12.80 -9.14 10.67
N LYS A 103 11.74 -8.43 11.09
CA LYS A 103 11.82 -7.31 12.03
C LYS A 103 10.73 -7.52 13.10
N TRP A 104 11.01 -7.19 14.35
CA TRP A 104 10.23 -7.33 15.61
C TRP A 104 10.63 -8.53 16.45
#